data_3ac192f24182e3da296430b3bef06668
#
_entry.id   3ac192f24182e3da296430b3bef06668
#
_cell.length_a   1.000
_cell.length_b   1.000
_cell.length_c   1.000
_cell.angle_alpha   90.00
_cell.angle_beta   90.00
_cell.angle_gamma   90.00
#
_symmetry.space_group_name_H-M   'P 1'
#
loop_
_entity.id
_entity.type
_entity.pdbx_description
1 polymer ?
#
loop_
_entity_poly.entity_id
_entity_poly.type
_entity_poly.pdbx_seq_one_letter_code
_entity_poly.pdbx_strand_id
1 'polypeptide(L)'
;MTDTENVDEDRRVGRRSRVLKIAGLTLAGALVLGVATAGWAYWHLNSNIKSVDIDSALGTDRPAKAVTTPSAAASASAAPVPTGSLNILVLGSDSRSGKENKALGGGDSSGARSDTAMVVHIDAGRKKATIVSIPRDTLVTRPSCPLSSGGSTSVAYNAMFNTAYSVGGPVCAVKTVESITGVRMDHYIEIDFAGFAKLVNALGGVTVTTTQDIDDDDSHLHLKKGTHHLNGKQALALARTRHGIGDGSDLGRIGLQQMLVKALLTQISTHDLLTDPTKLYEVTDAVTDSLTTDTGLDSLSELISLGQSVKGLSADAVTTVTMPNVTAPSDPNRVVAKEPAASDLWESLR
;
A
#
# COMPACT_ATOMS: atom_id res chain seq x y z
N MET A 1 67.01 -39.58 23.38
CA MET A 1 65.66 -39.36 23.94
C MET A 1 65.11 -38.01 23.41
N THR A 2 65.37 -37.66 22.16
CA THR A 2 65.07 -36.34 21.54
C THR A 2 64.34 -36.43 20.19
N ASP A 3 64.11 -37.62 19.62
CA ASP A 3 63.45 -37.73 18.29
C ASP A 3 61.92 -37.94 18.30
N THR A 4 61.35 -38.31 19.43
CA THR A 4 59.86 -38.57 19.54
C THR A 4 59.07 -37.31 19.82
N GLU A 5 59.65 -36.27 20.42
CA GLU A 5 58.95 -35.01 20.73
C GLU A 5 58.71 -34.15 19.47
N ASN A 6 59.64 -34.17 18.53
CA ASN A 6 59.56 -33.36 17.29
C ASN A 6 58.53 -33.89 16.29
N VAL A 7 58.22 -35.18 16.27
CA VAL A 7 57.26 -35.82 15.36
C VAL A 7 55.82 -35.54 15.81
N ASP A 8 55.59 -35.34 17.10
CA ASP A 8 54.22 -35.06 17.63
C ASP A 8 53.84 -33.57 17.46
N GLU A 9 54.83 -32.67 17.51
CA GLU A 9 54.62 -31.23 17.28
C GLU A 9 54.29 -30.94 15.83
N ASP A 10 54.99 -31.55 14.88
CA ASP A 10 54.72 -31.43 13.43
C ASP A 10 53.36 -31.98 13.02
N ARG A 11 52.90 -33.06 13.65
CA ARG A 11 51.55 -33.64 13.46
C ARG A 11 50.47 -32.71 14.00
N ARG A 12 50.69 -32.03 15.11
CA ARG A 12 49.74 -31.06 15.70
C ARG A 12 49.62 -29.81 14.90
N VAL A 13 50.72 -29.28 14.35
CA VAL A 13 50.75 -28.11 13.47
C VAL A 13 50.03 -28.40 12.13
N GLY A 14 50.34 -29.56 11.51
CA GLY A 14 49.66 -30.00 10.29
C GLY A 14 48.14 -30.24 10.46
N ARG A 15 47.71 -30.75 11.61
CA ARG A 15 46.29 -30.95 11.90
C ARG A 15 45.55 -29.62 12.16
N ARG A 16 46.18 -28.68 12.88
CA ARG A 16 45.62 -27.30 13.08
C ARG A 16 45.47 -26.54 11.77
N SER A 17 46.48 -26.62 10.88
CA SER A 17 46.43 -25.94 9.57
C SER A 17 45.35 -26.53 8.65
N ARG A 18 45.10 -27.85 8.69
CA ARG A 18 43.99 -28.49 7.95
C ARG A 18 42.62 -28.09 8.49
N VAL A 19 42.46 -28.07 9.82
CA VAL A 19 41.21 -27.63 10.46
C VAL A 19 40.90 -26.18 10.14
N LEU A 20 41.92 -25.30 10.18
CA LEU A 20 41.75 -23.88 9.81
C LEU A 20 41.39 -23.71 8.31
N LYS A 21 41.97 -24.50 7.41
CA LYS A 21 41.65 -24.47 5.97
C LYS A 21 40.20 -24.97 5.73
N ILE A 22 39.77 -26.05 6.38
CA ILE A 22 38.41 -26.58 6.27
C ILE A 22 37.42 -25.56 6.84
N ALA A 23 37.71 -24.99 8.02
CA ALA A 23 36.84 -23.95 8.62
C ALA A 23 36.78 -22.69 7.75
N GLY A 24 37.88 -22.27 7.12
CA GLY A 24 37.91 -21.17 6.17
C GLY A 24 37.11 -21.45 4.89
N LEU A 25 37.19 -22.68 4.34
CA LEU A 25 36.43 -23.11 3.18
C LEU A 25 34.92 -23.23 3.48
N THR A 26 34.54 -23.74 4.65
CA THR A 26 33.13 -23.83 5.06
C THR A 26 32.54 -22.44 5.31
N LEU A 27 33.27 -21.52 5.92
CA LEU A 27 32.85 -20.13 6.11
C LEU A 27 32.68 -19.41 4.77
N ALA A 28 33.64 -19.57 3.86
CA ALA A 28 33.57 -19.01 2.52
C ALA A 28 32.39 -19.59 1.72
N GLY A 29 32.17 -20.90 1.81
CA GLY A 29 31.00 -21.57 1.21
C GLY A 29 29.67 -21.06 1.77
N ALA A 30 29.58 -20.88 3.10
CA ALA A 30 28.39 -20.34 3.75
C ALA A 30 28.13 -18.88 3.34
N LEU A 31 29.20 -18.06 3.22
CA LEU A 31 29.08 -16.67 2.72
C LEU A 31 28.59 -16.62 1.27
N VAL A 32 29.13 -17.45 0.39
CA VAL A 32 28.72 -17.51 -1.02
C VAL A 32 27.25 -17.95 -1.12
N LEU A 33 26.83 -18.96 -0.35
CA LEU A 33 25.43 -19.38 -0.30
C LEU A 33 24.54 -18.27 0.26
N GLY A 34 24.95 -17.57 1.29
CA GLY A 34 24.22 -16.44 1.87
C GLY A 34 24.04 -15.30 0.88
N VAL A 35 25.09 -14.93 0.14
CA VAL A 35 25.00 -13.89 -0.91
C VAL A 35 24.12 -14.37 -2.07
N ALA A 36 24.23 -15.63 -2.49
CA ALA A 36 23.42 -16.16 -3.58
C ALA A 36 21.93 -16.22 -3.21
N THR A 37 21.59 -16.65 -1.99
CA THR A 37 20.20 -16.68 -1.52
C THR A 37 19.62 -15.27 -1.34
N ALA A 38 20.39 -14.33 -0.81
CA ALA A 38 19.96 -12.93 -0.68
C ALA A 38 19.77 -12.28 -2.07
N GLY A 39 20.67 -12.53 -3.01
CA GLY A 39 20.56 -12.04 -4.38
C GLY A 39 19.36 -12.61 -5.11
N TRP A 40 19.10 -13.91 -4.95
CA TRP A 40 17.90 -14.57 -5.50
C TRP A 40 16.62 -13.99 -4.88
N ALA A 41 16.57 -13.85 -3.56
CA ALA A 41 15.41 -13.29 -2.86
C ALA A 41 15.13 -11.84 -3.33
N TYR A 42 16.16 -11.00 -3.43
CA TYR A 42 16.02 -9.65 -3.95
C TYR A 42 15.47 -9.64 -5.39
N TRP A 43 16.05 -10.45 -6.27
CA TRP A 43 15.58 -10.55 -7.65
C TRP A 43 14.13 -11.04 -7.74
N HIS A 44 13.78 -12.06 -6.97
CA HIS A 44 12.41 -12.60 -6.91
C HIS A 44 11.41 -11.53 -6.46
N LEU A 45 11.66 -10.89 -5.32
CA LEU A 45 10.79 -9.85 -4.77
C LEU A 45 10.66 -8.65 -5.72
N ASN A 46 11.76 -8.25 -6.34
CA ASN A 46 11.74 -7.13 -7.29
C ASN A 46 10.96 -7.46 -8.58
N SER A 47 10.99 -8.71 -9.02
CA SER A 47 10.27 -9.15 -10.22
C SER A 47 8.76 -9.30 -10.04
N ASN A 48 8.27 -9.33 -8.79
CA ASN A 48 6.85 -9.40 -8.49
C ASN A 48 6.13 -8.05 -8.67
N ILE A 49 6.88 -6.94 -8.54
CA ILE A 49 6.31 -5.58 -8.55
C ILE A 49 5.78 -5.25 -9.95
N LYS A 50 4.49 -4.91 -10.01
CA LYS A 50 3.83 -4.41 -11.22
C LYS A 50 3.77 -2.89 -11.17
N SER A 51 4.08 -2.23 -12.28
CA SER A 51 4.00 -0.77 -12.34
C SER A 51 3.25 -0.25 -13.56
N VAL A 52 2.73 0.96 -13.43
CA VAL A 52 2.05 1.72 -14.48
C VAL A 52 2.71 3.08 -14.59
N ASP A 53 3.08 3.46 -15.79
CA ASP A 53 3.68 4.78 -16.06
C ASP A 53 2.59 5.87 -16.07
N ILE A 54 2.33 6.42 -14.89
CA ILE A 54 1.35 7.50 -14.69
C ILE A 54 1.90 8.84 -15.20
N ASP A 55 3.17 9.11 -14.91
CA ASP A 55 3.77 10.40 -15.19
C ASP A 55 3.90 10.67 -16.70
N SER A 56 4.40 9.70 -17.47
CA SER A 56 4.47 9.84 -18.94
C SER A 56 3.08 9.89 -19.58
N ALA A 57 2.12 9.11 -19.05
CA ALA A 57 0.76 9.08 -19.59
C ALA A 57 0.00 10.40 -19.36
N LEU A 58 0.20 11.07 -18.23
CA LEU A 58 -0.46 12.34 -17.89
C LEU A 58 0.35 13.56 -18.35
N GLY A 59 1.66 13.43 -18.54
CA GLY A 59 2.54 14.52 -18.97
C GLY A 59 2.57 15.68 -17.98
N THR A 60 2.64 16.90 -18.51
CA THR A 60 2.78 18.14 -17.72
C THR A 60 1.44 18.78 -17.31
N ASP A 61 0.32 18.31 -17.84
CA ASP A 61 -1.03 18.82 -17.55
C ASP A 61 -1.56 18.23 -16.21
N ARG A 62 -0.86 18.57 -15.12
CA ARG A 62 -1.15 18.10 -13.76
C ARG A 62 -0.96 19.26 -12.77
N PRO A 63 -1.57 19.19 -11.56
CA PRO A 63 -1.30 20.16 -10.51
C PRO A 63 0.19 20.30 -10.23
N ALA A 64 0.63 21.48 -9.82
CA ALA A 64 2.03 21.70 -9.44
C ALA A 64 2.43 20.79 -8.29
N LYS A 65 3.63 20.24 -8.35
CA LYS A 65 4.20 19.48 -7.23
C LYS A 65 4.50 20.45 -6.08
N ALA A 66 4.23 20.04 -4.84
CA ALA A 66 4.60 20.84 -3.68
C ALA A 66 6.10 21.18 -3.72
N VAL A 67 6.42 22.47 -3.73
CA VAL A 67 7.81 22.91 -3.84
C VAL A 67 8.52 22.65 -2.52
N THR A 68 9.50 21.76 -2.54
CA THR A 68 10.42 21.59 -1.42
C THR A 68 11.45 22.70 -1.44
N THR A 69 11.37 23.65 -0.51
CA THR A 69 12.50 24.55 -0.27
C THR A 69 13.62 23.72 0.37
N PRO A 70 14.81 23.58 -0.26
CA PRO A 70 15.89 22.82 0.36
C PRO A 70 16.30 23.50 1.67
N SER A 71 16.10 22.82 2.80
CA SER A 71 16.70 23.26 4.06
C SER A 71 18.21 23.06 3.96
N ALA A 72 18.95 24.16 4.08
CA ALA A 72 20.41 24.24 3.91
C ALA A 72 21.22 23.59 5.06
N ALA A 73 20.77 22.45 5.58
CA ALA A 73 21.46 21.72 6.66
C ALA A 73 21.37 20.20 6.45
N ALA A 74 21.95 19.68 5.38
CA ALA A 74 22.19 18.25 5.23
C ALA A 74 23.70 18.00 5.16
N SER A 75 24.27 17.46 6.22
CA SER A 75 25.62 16.87 6.21
C SER A 75 25.67 15.70 5.22
N ALA A 76 26.69 15.71 4.37
CA ALA A 76 26.90 14.79 3.26
C ALA A 76 27.22 13.37 3.74
N SER A 77 26.23 12.57 4.15
CA SER A 77 26.43 11.12 4.38
C SER A 77 25.16 10.27 4.44
N ALA A 78 24.01 10.78 4.05
CA ALA A 78 22.79 9.95 3.92
C ALA A 78 22.11 10.30 2.60
N ALA A 79 21.47 9.30 1.94
CA ALA A 79 20.66 9.53 0.76
C ALA A 79 19.62 10.64 1.08
N PRO A 80 19.39 11.59 0.16
CA PRO A 80 18.51 12.71 0.43
C PRO A 80 17.07 12.18 0.68
N VAL A 81 16.62 12.31 1.94
CA VAL A 81 15.22 12.08 2.27
C VAL A 81 14.40 13.15 1.55
N PRO A 82 13.36 12.80 0.78
CA PRO A 82 12.51 13.78 0.14
C PRO A 82 11.95 14.75 1.18
N THR A 83 12.23 16.05 1.04
CA THR A 83 11.95 17.08 2.07
C THR A 83 10.55 17.70 1.96
N GLY A 84 9.72 17.26 0.98
CA GLY A 84 8.36 17.75 0.76
C GLY A 84 7.26 16.85 1.35
N SER A 85 6.04 17.37 1.39
CA SER A 85 4.85 16.55 1.59
C SER A 85 4.74 15.49 0.49
N LEU A 86 4.08 14.38 0.78
CA LEU A 86 3.90 13.27 -0.14
C LEU A 86 2.43 12.93 -0.23
N ASN A 87 1.89 12.88 -1.44
CA ASN A 87 0.51 12.51 -1.71
C ASN A 87 0.47 11.19 -2.48
N ILE A 88 -0.13 10.18 -1.89
CA ILE A 88 -0.24 8.83 -2.48
C ILE A 88 -1.71 8.52 -2.71
N LEU A 89 -2.09 8.23 -3.95
CA LEU A 89 -3.40 7.66 -4.22
C LEU A 89 -3.37 6.16 -4.00
N VAL A 90 -4.13 5.68 -3.02
CA VAL A 90 -4.31 4.26 -2.74
C VAL A 90 -5.67 3.82 -3.23
N LEU A 91 -5.71 2.83 -4.12
CA LEU A 91 -6.92 2.22 -4.62
C LEU A 91 -7.04 0.77 -4.17
N GLY A 92 -8.24 0.40 -3.69
CA GLY A 92 -8.64 -0.99 -3.54
C GLY A 92 -9.39 -1.42 -4.79
N SER A 93 -8.83 -2.36 -5.54
CA SER A 93 -9.42 -2.85 -6.78
C SER A 93 -10.14 -4.17 -6.55
N ASP A 94 -11.37 -4.27 -7.06
CA ASP A 94 -12.09 -5.54 -7.18
C ASP A 94 -11.65 -6.32 -8.43
N SER A 95 -10.35 -6.22 -8.79
CA SER A 95 -9.79 -6.96 -9.90
C SER A 95 -10.21 -8.43 -9.82
N ARG A 96 -10.90 -8.90 -10.87
CA ARG A 96 -11.45 -10.26 -10.94
C ARG A 96 -10.54 -11.21 -11.70
N SER A 97 -9.37 -10.73 -12.07
CA SER A 97 -8.34 -11.53 -12.70
C SER A 97 -7.72 -12.51 -11.68
N GLY A 98 -7.63 -13.77 -12.09
CA GLY A 98 -7.04 -14.83 -11.27
C GLY A 98 -8.07 -15.67 -10.48
N LYS A 99 -7.67 -16.92 -10.20
CA LYS A 99 -8.52 -17.90 -9.49
C LYS A 99 -8.79 -17.50 -8.04
N GLU A 100 -7.80 -16.86 -7.40
CA GLU A 100 -7.87 -16.46 -5.99
C GLU A 100 -8.86 -15.32 -5.78
N ASN A 101 -8.83 -14.29 -6.64
CA ASN A 101 -9.80 -13.19 -6.59
C ASN A 101 -11.24 -13.67 -6.85
N LYS A 102 -11.42 -14.65 -7.76
CA LYS A 102 -12.74 -15.28 -7.98
C LYS A 102 -13.24 -16.02 -6.75
N ALA A 103 -12.37 -16.74 -6.04
CA ALA A 103 -12.72 -17.46 -4.81
C ALA A 103 -13.08 -16.51 -3.66
N LEU A 104 -12.60 -15.28 -3.66
CA LEU A 104 -12.89 -14.24 -2.67
C LEU A 104 -14.10 -13.36 -3.03
N GLY A 105 -14.89 -13.76 -4.03
CA GLY A 105 -16.13 -13.09 -4.40
C GLY A 105 -16.01 -12.10 -5.57
N GLY A 106 -14.94 -12.20 -6.36
CA GLY A 106 -14.86 -11.60 -7.68
C GLY A 106 -15.81 -12.34 -8.62
N GLY A 107 -16.97 -11.74 -8.99
CA GLY A 107 -17.93 -12.35 -9.90
C GLY A 107 -17.41 -12.42 -11.37
N ASP A 108 -18.21 -13.01 -12.27
CA ASP A 108 -17.85 -13.23 -13.68
C ASP A 108 -17.97 -11.99 -14.59
N SER A 109 -18.29 -10.81 -14.07
CA SER A 109 -18.40 -9.58 -14.88
C SER A 109 -17.01 -9.04 -15.26
N SER A 110 -16.83 -8.78 -16.54
CA SER A 110 -15.63 -8.14 -17.09
C SER A 110 -15.52 -6.68 -16.59
N GLY A 111 -14.36 -6.31 -16.05
CA GLY A 111 -14.02 -4.95 -15.61
C GLY A 111 -13.67 -4.88 -14.13
N ALA A 112 -12.55 -4.26 -13.82
CA ALA A 112 -12.17 -3.90 -12.46
C ALA A 112 -12.80 -2.56 -12.08
N ARG A 113 -13.26 -2.42 -10.83
CA ARG A 113 -13.73 -1.15 -10.26
C ARG A 113 -12.88 -0.83 -9.05
N SER A 114 -12.67 0.43 -8.82
CA SER A 114 -12.12 0.89 -7.55
C SER A 114 -13.26 1.04 -6.55
N ASP A 115 -13.38 0.11 -5.63
CA ASP A 115 -14.37 0.17 -4.56
C ASP A 115 -13.90 0.98 -3.36
N THR A 116 -12.59 1.25 -3.27
CA THR A 116 -11.96 2.06 -2.24
C THR A 116 -10.98 3.02 -2.89
N ALA A 117 -11.08 4.30 -2.56
CA ALA A 117 -10.13 5.31 -2.96
C ALA A 117 -9.74 6.18 -1.76
N MET A 118 -8.46 6.26 -1.49
CA MET A 118 -7.91 7.04 -0.40
C MET A 118 -6.73 7.87 -0.89
N VAL A 119 -6.71 9.15 -0.55
CA VAL A 119 -5.53 9.99 -0.71
C VAL A 119 -4.81 10.00 0.64
N VAL A 120 -3.60 9.49 0.66
CA VAL A 120 -2.71 9.50 1.83
C VAL A 120 -1.76 10.68 1.68
N HIS A 121 -2.00 11.73 2.45
CA HIS A 121 -1.11 12.88 2.57
C HIS A 121 -0.19 12.67 3.75
N ILE A 122 1.12 12.75 3.53
CA ILE A 122 2.15 12.67 4.56
C ILE A 122 2.87 14.01 4.58
N ASP A 123 2.88 14.67 5.73
CA ASP A 123 3.51 15.98 5.88
C ASP A 123 5.02 15.96 5.57
N ALA A 124 5.59 17.10 5.27
CA ALA A 124 7.01 17.24 4.95
C ALA A 124 7.93 16.74 6.08
N GLY A 125 7.48 16.83 7.32
CA GLY A 125 8.20 16.34 8.50
C GLY A 125 8.10 14.86 8.75
N ARG A 126 7.30 14.11 7.95
CA ARG A 126 7.03 12.67 8.11
C ARG A 126 6.54 12.27 9.52
N LYS A 127 5.92 13.21 10.23
CA LYS A 127 5.44 13.01 11.62
C LYS A 127 3.94 12.85 11.71
N LYS A 128 3.21 13.29 10.69
CA LYS A 128 1.74 13.20 10.61
C LYS A 128 1.33 12.75 9.23
N ALA A 129 0.21 12.06 9.16
CA ALA A 129 -0.44 11.75 7.90
C ALA A 129 -1.96 11.99 8.01
N THR A 130 -2.56 12.39 6.90
CA THR A 130 -4.01 12.50 6.75
C THR A 130 -4.45 11.57 5.63
N ILE A 131 -5.36 10.66 5.94
CA ILE A 131 -5.95 9.75 4.96
C ILE A 131 -7.36 10.25 4.66
N VAL A 132 -7.56 10.69 3.42
CA VAL A 132 -8.86 11.18 2.95
C VAL A 132 -9.50 10.12 2.07
N SER A 133 -10.61 9.54 2.53
CA SER A 133 -11.41 8.61 1.74
C SER A 133 -12.33 9.37 0.80
N ILE A 134 -12.32 9.03 -0.49
CA ILE A 134 -13.24 9.56 -1.49
C ILE A 134 -14.37 8.53 -1.68
N PRO A 135 -15.65 8.88 -1.39
CA PRO A 135 -16.75 7.95 -1.60
C PRO A 135 -16.85 7.58 -3.09
N ARG A 136 -16.92 6.29 -3.37
CA ARG A 136 -16.89 5.76 -4.75
C ARG A 136 -18.04 6.24 -5.62
N ASP A 137 -19.16 6.56 -4.98
CA ASP A 137 -20.42 6.99 -5.60
C ASP A 137 -20.51 8.53 -5.70
N THR A 138 -19.38 9.24 -5.46
CA THR A 138 -19.31 10.70 -5.64
C THR A 138 -19.49 11.04 -7.11
N LEU A 139 -20.43 11.91 -7.41
CA LEU A 139 -20.60 12.47 -8.75
C LEU A 139 -19.55 13.55 -8.98
N VAL A 140 -18.77 13.35 -10.03
CA VAL A 140 -17.64 14.21 -10.42
C VAL A 140 -17.67 14.50 -11.91
N THR A 141 -16.93 15.53 -12.33
CA THR A 141 -16.53 15.68 -13.73
C THR A 141 -15.29 14.83 -13.95
N ARG A 142 -15.42 13.71 -14.65
CA ARG A 142 -14.29 12.90 -15.07
C ARG A 142 -13.64 13.55 -16.29
N PRO A 143 -12.36 13.95 -16.22
CA PRO A 143 -11.69 14.56 -17.36
C PRO A 143 -11.51 13.58 -18.52
N SER A 144 -11.12 14.07 -19.68
CA SER A 144 -10.60 13.22 -20.75
C SER A 144 -9.33 12.54 -20.29
N CYS A 145 -9.29 11.23 -20.41
CA CYS A 145 -8.17 10.39 -19.93
C CYS A 145 -7.49 9.70 -21.11
N PRO A 146 -6.16 9.63 -21.15
CA PRO A 146 -5.45 8.84 -22.14
C PRO A 146 -5.75 7.33 -21.92
N LEU A 147 -5.81 6.58 -23.02
CA LEU A 147 -6.04 5.15 -23.02
C LEU A 147 -4.77 4.41 -23.42
N SER A 148 -4.52 3.26 -22.79
CA SER A 148 -3.39 2.39 -23.11
C SER A 148 -3.45 1.86 -24.56
N SER A 149 -4.64 1.76 -25.13
CA SER A 149 -4.87 1.40 -26.53
C SER A 149 -4.63 2.54 -27.53
N GLY A 150 -4.24 3.71 -27.05
CA GLY A 150 -4.13 4.95 -27.83
C GLY A 150 -5.43 5.77 -27.85
N GLY A 151 -5.28 7.08 -28.05
CA GLY A 151 -6.39 8.04 -27.97
C GLY A 151 -6.76 8.41 -26.54
N SER A 152 -7.94 9.00 -26.37
CA SER A 152 -8.44 9.49 -25.09
C SER A 152 -9.94 9.27 -24.96
N THR A 153 -10.42 9.16 -23.72
CA THR A 153 -11.85 9.13 -23.42
C THR A 153 -12.45 10.54 -23.56
N SER A 154 -13.75 10.64 -23.76
CA SER A 154 -14.45 11.91 -23.63
C SER A 154 -14.54 12.36 -22.17
N VAL A 155 -14.68 13.68 -21.94
CA VAL A 155 -15.08 14.23 -20.64
C VAL A 155 -16.47 13.69 -20.28
N ALA A 156 -16.68 13.33 -19.03
CA ALA A 156 -17.98 12.88 -18.53
C ALA A 156 -18.40 13.69 -17.31
N TYR A 157 -19.54 14.36 -17.42
CA TYR A 157 -20.12 15.15 -16.34
C TYR A 157 -21.04 14.27 -15.48
N ASN A 158 -21.11 14.56 -14.19
CA ASN A 158 -21.93 13.79 -13.23
C ASN A 158 -21.66 12.27 -13.30
N ALA A 159 -20.42 11.89 -13.58
CA ALA A 159 -19.99 10.50 -13.57
C ALA A 159 -19.64 10.07 -12.15
N MET A 160 -19.97 8.82 -11.78
CA MET A 160 -19.49 8.27 -10.51
C MET A 160 -17.97 8.16 -10.53
N PHE A 161 -17.31 8.55 -9.45
CA PHE A 161 -15.86 8.52 -9.31
C PHE A 161 -15.28 7.14 -9.64
N ASN A 162 -15.88 6.05 -9.14
CA ASN A 162 -15.41 4.68 -9.36
C ASN A 162 -15.36 4.27 -10.83
N THR A 163 -16.12 4.94 -11.71
CA THR A 163 -16.09 4.66 -13.16
C THR A 163 -14.83 5.16 -13.85
N ALA A 164 -14.07 6.08 -13.24
CA ALA A 164 -12.81 6.55 -13.80
C ALA A 164 -11.82 5.39 -13.99
N TYR A 165 -11.72 4.52 -12.99
CA TYR A 165 -10.85 3.34 -13.07
C TYR A 165 -11.33 2.36 -14.15
N SER A 166 -12.62 2.05 -14.24
CA SER A 166 -13.14 1.10 -15.23
C SER A 166 -13.02 1.59 -16.68
N VAL A 167 -12.97 2.91 -16.88
CA VAL A 167 -12.94 3.53 -18.22
C VAL A 167 -11.50 3.70 -18.74
N GLY A 168 -10.57 4.11 -17.89
CA GLY A 168 -9.19 4.42 -18.30
C GLY A 168 -8.13 3.94 -17.33
N GLY A 169 -8.47 3.00 -16.44
CA GLY A 169 -7.53 2.38 -15.50
C GLY A 169 -6.93 3.35 -14.48
N PRO A 170 -5.76 2.99 -13.95
CA PRO A 170 -5.03 3.79 -12.97
C PRO A 170 -4.80 5.24 -13.39
N VAL A 171 -4.39 5.45 -14.64
CA VAL A 171 -4.09 6.77 -15.18
C VAL A 171 -5.32 7.70 -15.12
N CYS A 172 -6.50 7.18 -15.45
CA CYS A 172 -7.74 7.96 -15.40
C CYS A 172 -8.19 8.21 -13.95
N ALA A 173 -7.99 7.25 -13.05
CA ALA A 173 -8.29 7.43 -11.64
C ALA A 173 -7.42 8.55 -11.03
N VAL A 174 -6.10 8.52 -11.25
CA VAL A 174 -5.18 9.58 -10.81
C VAL A 174 -5.58 10.93 -11.40
N LYS A 175 -5.78 11.03 -12.73
CA LYS A 175 -6.17 12.27 -13.37
C LYS A 175 -7.49 12.84 -12.81
N THR A 176 -8.45 11.97 -12.52
CA THR A 176 -9.73 12.38 -11.94
C THR A 176 -9.55 12.90 -10.52
N VAL A 177 -8.76 12.21 -9.68
CA VAL A 177 -8.46 12.69 -8.31
C VAL A 177 -7.75 14.05 -8.37
N GLU A 178 -6.71 14.19 -9.18
CA GLU A 178 -5.99 15.46 -9.33
C GLU A 178 -6.91 16.59 -9.82
N SER A 179 -7.83 16.29 -10.74
CA SER A 179 -8.79 17.26 -11.27
C SER A 179 -9.80 17.76 -10.23
N ILE A 180 -10.29 16.88 -9.35
CA ILE A 180 -11.29 17.26 -8.34
C ILE A 180 -10.70 17.82 -7.06
N THR A 181 -9.42 17.53 -6.79
CA THR A 181 -8.74 17.96 -5.54
C THR A 181 -7.79 19.12 -5.75
N GLY A 182 -7.28 19.27 -6.96
CA GLY A 182 -6.17 20.20 -7.25
C GLY A 182 -4.85 19.80 -6.54
N VAL A 183 -4.78 18.60 -5.98
CA VAL A 183 -3.59 18.06 -5.31
C VAL A 183 -2.89 17.10 -6.26
N ARG A 184 -1.57 17.29 -6.46
CA ARG A 184 -0.74 16.38 -7.25
C ARG A 184 -0.55 15.07 -6.49
N MET A 185 -0.80 13.94 -7.15
CA MET A 185 -0.43 12.63 -6.62
C MET A 185 1.03 12.33 -6.99
N ASP A 186 1.87 12.16 -5.97
CA ASP A 186 3.29 11.80 -6.15
C ASP A 186 3.43 10.34 -6.50
N HIS A 187 2.60 9.49 -5.88
CA HIS A 187 2.59 8.05 -6.11
C HIS A 187 1.18 7.50 -6.25
N TYR A 188 1.12 6.33 -6.86
CA TYR A 188 -0.05 5.49 -7.01
C TYR A 188 0.24 4.10 -6.46
N ILE A 189 -0.67 3.57 -5.66
CA ILE A 189 -0.63 2.21 -5.13
C ILE A 189 -2.01 1.59 -5.28
N GLU A 190 -2.08 0.43 -5.89
CA GLU A 190 -3.28 -0.39 -5.98
C GLU A 190 -3.05 -1.73 -5.31
N ILE A 191 -4.05 -2.19 -4.55
CA ILE A 191 -4.07 -3.52 -3.96
C ILE A 191 -5.37 -4.22 -4.34
N ASP A 192 -5.28 -5.47 -4.81
CA ASP A 192 -6.45 -6.29 -5.08
C ASP A 192 -6.88 -7.11 -3.84
N PHE A 193 -8.01 -7.79 -3.93
CA PHE A 193 -8.58 -8.53 -2.81
C PHE A 193 -7.68 -9.67 -2.31
N ALA A 194 -7.08 -10.42 -3.23
CA ALA A 194 -6.18 -11.51 -2.88
C ALA A 194 -4.91 -10.99 -2.21
N GLY A 195 -4.36 -9.92 -2.77
CA GLY A 195 -3.20 -9.25 -2.24
C GLY A 195 -3.43 -8.67 -0.85
N PHE A 196 -4.56 -8.00 -0.65
CA PHE A 196 -4.94 -7.50 0.67
C PHE A 196 -5.03 -8.63 1.71
N ALA A 197 -5.70 -9.75 1.37
CA ALA A 197 -5.83 -10.88 2.27
C ALA A 197 -4.46 -11.55 2.56
N LYS A 198 -3.57 -11.66 1.56
CA LYS A 198 -2.20 -12.15 1.74
C LYS A 198 -1.40 -11.25 2.68
N LEU A 199 -1.45 -9.94 2.47
CA LEU A 199 -0.75 -8.96 3.33
C LEU A 199 -1.20 -9.07 4.79
N VAL A 200 -2.51 -9.11 5.05
CA VAL A 200 -3.04 -9.27 6.41
C VAL A 200 -2.57 -10.58 7.04
N ASN A 201 -2.57 -11.69 6.30
CA ASN A 201 -2.10 -12.98 6.80
C ASN A 201 -0.60 -12.97 7.10
N ALA A 202 0.23 -12.37 6.23
CA ALA A 202 1.67 -12.24 6.43
C ALA A 202 2.01 -11.40 7.68
N LEU A 203 1.19 -10.40 7.98
CA LEU A 203 1.28 -9.60 9.22
C LEU A 203 0.78 -10.38 10.47
N GLY A 204 0.29 -11.62 10.31
CA GLY A 204 -0.25 -12.41 11.39
C GLY A 204 -1.68 -12.07 11.76
N GLY A 205 -2.42 -11.37 10.92
CA GLY A 205 -3.76 -10.87 11.17
C GLY A 205 -3.81 -9.42 11.64
N VAL A 206 -5.01 -8.89 11.87
CA VAL A 206 -5.23 -7.54 12.42
C VAL A 206 -6.25 -7.57 13.55
N THR A 207 -6.04 -6.72 14.55
CA THR A 207 -6.96 -6.59 15.67
C THR A 207 -7.82 -5.33 15.48
N VAL A 208 -9.13 -5.51 15.43
CA VAL A 208 -10.12 -4.44 15.32
C VAL A 208 -11.07 -4.46 16.50
N THR A 209 -11.61 -3.30 16.86
CA THR A 209 -12.66 -3.19 17.91
C THR A 209 -13.91 -2.58 17.30
N THR A 210 -15.00 -3.38 17.29
CA THR A 210 -16.30 -2.94 16.79
C THR A 210 -17.15 -2.36 17.94
N THR A 211 -17.87 -1.28 17.66
CA THR A 211 -18.74 -0.61 18.64
C THR A 211 -20.15 -1.16 18.66
N GLN A 212 -20.50 -1.97 17.66
CA GLN A 212 -21.80 -2.62 17.48
C GLN A 212 -21.60 -4.00 16.83
N ASP A 213 -22.64 -4.82 16.84
CA ASP A 213 -22.65 -6.08 16.07
C ASP A 213 -22.57 -5.77 14.57
N ILE A 214 -21.85 -6.61 13.86
CA ILE A 214 -21.76 -6.60 12.39
C ILE A 214 -22.34 -7.93 11.92
N ASP A 215 -23.40 -7.87 11.14
CA ASP A 215 -24.08 -9.05 10.60
C ASP A 215 -24.40 -8.80 9.13
N ASP A 216 -23.55 -9.30 8.26
CA ASP A 216 -23.61 -9.04 6.81
C ASP A 216 -23.41 -10.35 6.04
N ASP A 217 -24.52 -10.90 5.54
CA ASP A 217 -24.54 -12.13 4.76
C ASP A 217 -23.83 -12.00 3.42
N ASP A 218 -23.85 -10.79 2.81
CA ASP A 218 -23.21 -10.56 1.50
C ASP A 218 -21.69 -10.60 1.60
N SER A 219 -21.12 -10.12 2.69
CA SER A 219 -19.68 -10.21 2.96
C SER A 219 -19.30 -11.49 3.71
N HIS A 220 -20.29 -12.26 4.19
CA HIS A 220 -20.12 -13.43 5.05
C HIS A 220 -19.36 -13.10 6.34
N LEU A 221 -19.66 -11.95 6.94
CA LEU A 221 -19.04 -11.50 8.18
C LEU A 221 -20.06 -11.33 9.30
N HIS A 222 -19.87 -12.09 10.36
CA HIS A 222 -20.69 -12.04 11.58
C HIS A 222 -19.76 -11.79 12.77
N LEU A 223 -19.78 -10.59 13.31
CA LEU A 223 -18.98 -10.18 14.47
C LEU A 223 -19.89 -9.60 15.54
N LYS A 224 -19.72 -10.00 16.76
CA LYS A 224 -20.35 -9.32 17.90
C LYS A 224 -19.60 -8.04 18.23
N LYS A 225 -20.25 -7.08 18.88
CA LYS A 225 -19.57 -5.93 19.47
C LYS A 225 -18.38 -6.39 20.33
N GLY A 226 -17.21 -5.79 20.14
CA GLY A 226 -16.01 -6.14 20.89
C GLY A 226 -14.75 -6.13 20.05
N THR A 227 -13.67 -6.68 20.65
CA THR A 227 -12.36 -6.77 20.01
C THR A 227 -12.19 -8.14 19.35
N HIS A 228 -11.78 -8.13 18.08
CA HIS A 228 -11.61 -9.31 17.25
C HIS A 228 -10.26 -9.31 16.57
N HIS A 229 -9.62 -10.47 16.55
CA HIS A 229 -8.42 -10.70 15.74
C HIS A 229 -8.85 -11.37 14.43
N LEU A 230 -8.65 -10.68 13.31
CA LEU A 230 -9.12 -11.08 11.99
C LEU A 230 -7.97 -11.57 11.13
N ASN A 231 -8.16 -12.70 10.47
CA ASN A 231 -7.29 -13.14 9.38
C ASN A 231 -7.58 -12.36 8.09
N GLY A 232 -6.78 -12.59 7.01
CA GLY A 232 -6.92 -11.85 5.76
C GLY A 232 -8.30 -11.95 5.12
N LYS A 233 -8.95 -13.14 5.16
CA LYS A 233 -10.29 -13.33 4.61
C LYS A 233 -11.34 -12.54 5.40
N GLN A 234 -11.26 -12.57 6.72
CA GLN A 234 -12.17 -11.84 7.60
C GLN A 234 -11.97 -10.33 7.52
N ALA A 235 -10.71 -9.87 7.44
CA ALA A 235 -10.38 -8.47 7.25
C ALA A 235 -10.89 -7.95 5.89
N LEU A 236 -10.77 -8.75 4.83
CA LEU A 236 -11.34 -8.42 3.51
C LEU A 236 -12.88 -8.37 3.57
N ALA A 237 -13.52 -9.31 4.25
CA ALA A 237 -14.96 -9.31 4.47
C ALA A 237 -15.38 -8.02 5.19
N LEU A 238 -14.66 -7.61 6.25
CA LEU A 238 -14.90 -6.35 6.95
C LEU A 238 -14.79 -5.13 6.04
N ALA A 239 -13.74 -5.07 5.19
CA ALA A 239 -13.55 -3.98 4.22
C ALA A 239 -14.68 -3.89 3.17
N ARG A 240 -15.41 -4.98 2.92
CA ARG A 240 -16.49 -5.10 1.94
C ARG A 240 -17.87 -4.98 2.56
N THR A 241 -18.00 -5.10 3.87
CA THR A 241 -19.27 -5.03 4.61
C THR A 241 -20.00 -3.72 4.33
N ARG A 242 -21.28 -3.82 3.99
CA ARG A 242 -22.19 -2.70 3.73
C ARG A 242 -23.44 -2.77 4.58
N HIS A 243 -23.97 -3.97 4.80
CA HIS A 243 -25.17 -4.22 5.56
C HIS A 243 -24.81 -4.44 7.03
N GLY A 244 -25.75 -4.19 7.92
CA GLY A 244 -25.53 -4.37 9.37
C GLY A 244 -24.70 -3.26 10.04
N ILE A 245 -24.37 -2.17 9.33
CA ILE A 245 -23.67 -1.00 9.90
C ILE A 245 -24.31 0.30 9.43
N GLY A 246 -24.63 1.19 10.38
CA GLY A 246 -25.23 2.50 10.09
C GLY A 246 -26.52 2.38 9.29
N ASP A 247 -26.63 3.19 8.25
CA ASP A 247 -27.77 3.23 7.33
C ASP A 247 -27.62 2.31 6.10
N GLY A 248 -26.59 1.47 6.06
CA GLY A 248 -26.27 0.63 4.90
C GLY A 248 -25.62 1.38 3.72
N SER A 249 -25.30 2.67 3.91
CA SER A 249 -24.66 3.48 2.88
C SER A 249 -23.17 3.15 2.71
N ASP A 250 -22.59 3.66 1.62
CA ASP A 250 -21.15 3.59 1.36
C ASP A 250 -20.32 4.26 2.46
N LEU A 251 -20.89 5.24 3.17
CA LEU A 251 -20.22 5.96 4.25
C LEU A 251 -19.93 5.06 5.47
N GLY A 252 -20.86 4.15 5.80
CA GLY A 252 -20.64 3.14 6.86
C GLY A 252 -19.44 2.24 6.53
N ARG A 253 -19.35 1.78 5.27
CA ARG A 253 -18.22 0.99 4.78
C ARG A 253 -16.88 1.74 4.87
N ILE A 254 -16.87 3.03 4.51
CA ILE A 254 -15.66 3.86 4.63
C ILE A 254 -15.16 3.90 6.07
N GLY A 255 -16.05 4.00 7.06
CA GLY A 255 -15.67 3.95 8.47
C GLY A 255 -14.97 2.64 8.86
N LEU A 256 -15.44 1.49 8.34
CA LEU A 256 -14.79 0.19 8.56
C LEU A 256 -13.43 0.11 7.90
N GLN A 257 -13.30 0.63 6.68
CA GLN A 257 -12.03 0.67 5.96
C GLN A 257 -11.01 1.56 6.69
N GLN A 258 -11.43 2.69 7.23
CA GLN A 258 -10.57 3.57 8.04
C GLN A 258 -10.14 2.89 9.35
N MET A 259 -11.04 2.17 10.02
CA MET A 259 -10.72 1.35 11.20
C MET A 259 -9.67 0.30 10.85
N LEU A 260 -9.84 -0.38 9.72
CA LEU A 260 -8.94 -1.43 9.26
C LEU A 260 -7.55 -0.89 8.91
N VAL A 261 -7.48 0.28 8.24
CA VAL A 261 -6.19 0.95 7.95
C VAL A 261 -5.46 1.30 9.24
N LYS A 262 -6.14 1.84 10.24
CA LYS A 262 -5.53 2.11 11.56
C LYS A 262 -5.05 0.83 12.24
N ALA A 263 -5.84 -0.25 12.18
CA ALA A 263 -5.45 -1.54 12.75
C ALA A 263 -4.20 -2.12 12.05
N LEU A 264 -4.11 -2.00 10.72
CA LEU A 264 -2.92 -2.40 9.95
C LEU A 264 -1.68 -1.59 10.34
N LEU A 265 -1.81 -0.26 10.45
CA LEU A 265 -0.71 0.61 10.87
C LEU A 265 -0.23 0.25 12.30
N THR A 266 -1.15 -0.03 13.21
CA THR A 266 -0.83 -0.49 14.56
C THR A 266 -0.11 -1.83 14.52
N GLN A 267 -0.59 -2.78 13.72
CA GLN A 267 0.01 -4.10 13.56
C GLN A 267 1.46 -4.01 13.03
N ILE A 268 1.69 -3.18 12.01
CA ILE A 268 3.03 -2.95 11.44
C ILE A 268 3.97 -2.30 12.47
N SER A 269 3.47 -1.36 13.27
CA SER A 269 4.28 -0.63 14.26
C SER A 269 4.61 -1.45 15.51
N THR A 270 3.78 -2.41 15.87
CA THR A 270 3.95 -3.23 17.09
C THR A 270 4.74 -4.52 16.87
N HIS A 271 4.83 -4.99 15.63
CA HIS A 271 5.61 -6.19 15.31
C HIS A 271 7.04 -5.81 14.96
N ASP A 272 7.99 -6.44 15.64
CA ASP A 272 9.43 -6.34 15.35
C ASP A 272 9.75 -7.14 14.06
N LEU A 273 9.13 -6.72 12.93
CA LEU A 273 9.31 -7.37 11.62
C LEU A 273 10.79 -7.43 11.20
N LEU A 274 11.61 -6.49 11.72
CA LEU A 274 13.03 -6.41 11.40
C LEU A 274 13.89 -7.43 12.16
N THR A 275 13.35 -8.05 13.21
CA THR A 275 14.09 -9.03 14.03
C THR A 275 13.90 -10.47 13.57
N ASP A 276 12.86 -10.75 12.77
CA ASP A 276 12.60 -12.06 12.17
C ASP A 276 12.75 -12.02 10.65
N PRO A 277 13.89 -12.50 10.10
CA PRO A 277 14.15 -12.48 8.66
C PRO A 277 13.10 -13.25 7.84
N THR A 278 12.50 -14.33 8.41
CA THR A 278 11.49 -15.11 7.71
C THR A 278 10.20 -14.33 7.58
N LYS A 279 9.72 -13.73 8.67
CA LYS A 279 8.54 -12.85 8.63
C LYS A 279 8.74 -11.63 7.74
N LEU A 280 9.93 -11.01 7.81
CA LEU A 280 10.26 -9.89 6.93
C LEU A 280 10.17 -10.30 5.47
N TYR A 281 10.68 -11.48 5.11
CA TYR A 281 10.57 -11.99 3.75
C TYR A 281 9.11 -12.26 3.36
N GLU A 282 8.33 -12.94 4.21
CA GLU A 282 6.92 -13.26 3.95
C GLU A 282 6.07 -11.99 3.75
N VAL A 283 6.25 -10.97 4.58
CA VAL A 283 5.55 -9.68 4.45
C VAL A 283 5.98 -8.96 3.19
N THR A 284 7.28 -8.93 2.89
CA THR A 284 7.80 -8.28 1.69
C THR A 284 7.33 -8.97 0.42
N ASP A 285 7.30 -10.31 0.40
CA ASP A 285 6.78 -11.10 -0.72
C ASP A 285 5.29 -10.83 -0.92
N ALA A 286 4.49 -10.86 0.16
CA ALA A 286 3.08 -10.53 0.11
C ALA A 286 2.83 -9.10 -0.41
N VAL A 287 3.63 -8.13 -0.01
CA VAL A 287 3.53 -6.73 -0.49
C VAL A 287 3.87 -6.66 -1.96
N THR A 288 5.02 -7.19 -2.40
CA THR A 288 5.49 -7.05 -3.78
C THR A 288 4.62 -7.81 -4.79
N ASP A 289 4.06 -8.97 -4.43
CA ASP A 289 3.14 -9.76 -5.29
C ASP A 289 1.75 -9.11 -5.39
N SER A 290 1.37 -8.30 -4.39
CA SER A 290 0.01 -7.80 -4.21
C SER A 290 -0.21 -6.39 -4.73
N LEU A 291 0.87 -5.62 -4.93
CA LEU A 291 0.76 -4.23 -5.31
C LEU A 291 0.96 -4.01 -6.82
N THR A 292 0.18 -3.07 -7.34
CA THR A 292 0.51 -2.37 -8.59
C THR A 292 0.79 -0.91 -8.24
N THR A 293 1.94 -0.40 -8.65
CA THR A 293 2.44 0.93 -8.29
C THR A 293 2.60 1.83 -9.53
N ASP A 294 3.00 3.08 -9.32
CA ASP A 294 3.58 3.89 -10.40
C ASP A 294 5.06 3.53 -10.62
N THR A 295 5.66 4.05 -11.69
CA THR A 295 7.07 3.84 -12.03
C THR A 295 8.05 4.46 -11.03
N GLY A 296 7.61 5.34 -10.14
CA GLY A 296 8.42 5.88 -9.04
C GLY A 296 8.54 4.93 -7.85
N LEU A 297 7.77 3.82 -7.83
CA LEU A 297 7.78 2.77 -6.83
C LEU A 297 7.91 1.37 -7.48
N ASP A 298 8.52 1.26 -8.65
CA ASP A 298 8.60 0.02 -9.42
C ASP A 298 9.73 -0.92 -9.00
N SER A 299 10.47 -0.57 -7.96
CA SER A 299 11.54 -1.39 -7.43
C SER A 299 11.42 -1.62 -5.92
N LEU A 300 11.96 -2.76 -5.46
CA LEU A 300 12.02 -3.08 -4.04
C LEU A 300 12.79 -2.02 -3.25
N SER A 301 13.83 -1.42 -3.83
CA SER A 301 14.62 -0.36 -3.19
C SER A 301 13.80 0.91 -2.94
N GLU A 302 12.93 1.29 -3.86
CA GLU A 302 12.05 2.46 -3.74
C GLU A 302 10.93 2.22 -2.72
N LEU A 303 10.32 1.03 -2.71
CA LEU A 303 9.36 0.64 -1.68
C LEU A 303 9.99 0.62 -0.28
N ILE A 304 11.21 0.12 -0.14
CA ILE A 304 11.96 0.16 1.13
C ILE A 304 12.24 1.62 1.53
N SER A 305 12.65 2.48 0.58
CA SER A 305 12.91 3.90 0.84
C SER A 305 11.66 4.63 1.30
N LEU A 306 10.51 4.37 0.66
CA LEU A 306 9.22 4.88 1.09
C LEU A 306 8.90 4.42 2.52
N GLY A 307 9.00 3.11 2.80
CA GLY A 307 8.76 2.54 4.13
C GLY A 307 9.68 3.16 5.21
N GLN A 308 10.95 3.35 4.90
CA GLN A 308 11.90 4.00 5.81
C GLN A 308 11.56 5.48 6.04
N SER A 309 11.09 6.18 5.03
CA SER A 309 10.71 7.59 5.14
C SER A 309 9.55 7.82 6.11
N VAL A 310 8.68 6.81 6.28
CA VAL A 310 7.49 6.87 7.16
C VAL A 310 7.65 6.07 8.46
N LYS A 311 8.83 5.50 8.72
CA LYS A 311 9.10 4.64 9.90
C LYS A 311 8.76 5.30 11.23
N GLY A 312 8.83 6.64 11.31
CA GLY A 312 8.52 7.40 12.53
C GLY A 312 7.04 7.74 12.69
N LEU A 313 6.18 7.34 11.75
CA LEU A 313 4.76 7.64 11.77
C LEU A 313 4.03 6.61 12.64
N SER A 314 3.54 7.03 13.82
CA SER A 314 2.70 6.17 14.67
C SER A 314 1.25 6.16 14.18
N ALA A 315 0.49 5.13 14.53
CA ALA A 315 -0.93 5.04 14.20
C ALA A 315 -1.76 6.21 14.77
N ASP A 316 -1.35 6.73 15.92
CA ASP A 316 -2.00 7.90 16.56
C ASP A 316 -1.72 9.23 15.84
N ALA A 317 -0.64 9.28 15.05
CA ALA A 317 -0.30 10.44 14.23
C ALA A 317 -1.04 10.43 12.87
N VAL A 318 -1.86 9.40 12.61
CA VAL A 318 -2.64 9.27 11.38
C VAL A 318 -4.08 9.67 11.62
N THR A 319 -4.51 10.74 10.96
CA THR A 319 -5.91 11.18 10.92
C THR A 319 -6.61 10.57 9.71
N THR A 320 -7.79 10.02 9.92
CA THR A 320 -8.64 9.53 8.83
C THR A 320 -9.88 10.40 8.70
N VAL A 321 -10.17 10.84 7.48
CA VAL A 321 -11.29 11.74 7.16
C VAL A 321 -12.00 11.20 5.92
N THR A 322 -13.32 11.31 5.88
CA THR A 322 -14.07 11.15 4.63
C THR A 322 -14.18 12.53 3.97
N MET A 323 -13.92 12.62 2.68
CA MET A 323 -14.15 13.87 1.93
C MET A 323 -15.53 14.44 2.27
N PRO A 324 -15.62 15.70 2.71
CA PRO A 324 -16.90 16.33 3.02
C PRO A 324 -17.86 16.20 1.82
N ASN A 325 -19.03 15.65 2.07
CA ASN A 325 -19.99 15.37 1.02
C ASN A 325 -21.44 15.61 1.49
N VAL A 326 -22.35 15.72 0.53
CA VAL A 326 -23.79 15.79 0.73
C VAL A 326 -24.47 14.94 -0.32
N THR A 327 -25.71 14.52 -0.05
CA THR A 327 -26.53 13.81 -1.03
C THR A 327 -26.66 14.63 -2.31
N ALA A 328 -26.47 13.99 -3.45
CA ALA A 328 -26.57 14.66 -4.75
C ALA A 328 -28.03 15.06 -5.03
N PRO A 329 -28.29 16.32 -5.43
CA PRO A 329 -29.66 16.76 -5.75
C PRO A 329 -30.30 15.98 -6.88
N SER A 330 -29.51 15.38 -7.77
CA SER A 330 -29.96 14.63 -8.94
C SER A 330 -30.25 13.15 -8.67
N ASP A 331 -29.68 12.58 -7.58
CA ASP A 331 -29.81 11.16 -7.25
C ASP A 331 -29.59 10.95 -5.75
N PRO A 332 -30.60 10.54 -4.98
CA PRO A 332 -30.49 10.34 -3.53
C PRO A 332 -29.52 9.21 -3.13
N ASN A 333 -29.17 8.33 -4.07
CA ASN A 333 -28.19 7.25 -3.83
C ASN A 333 -26.76 7.67 -4.15
N ARG A 334 -26.51 8.94 -4.46
CA ARG A 334 -25.20 9.48 -4.81
C ARG A 334 -24.85 10.66 -3.92
N VAL A 335 -23.58 10.99 -3.90
CA VAL A 335 -23.08 12.15 -3.14
C VAL A 335 -22.31 13.10 -4.06
N VAL A 336 -22.23 14.35 -3.65
CA VAL A 336 -21.37 15.38 -4.25
C VAL A 336 -20.50 16.00 -3.16
N ALA A 337 -19.38 16.61 -3.54
CA ALA A 337 -18.55 17.36 -2.61
C ALA A 337 -19.37 18.45 -1.92
N LYS A 338 -19.22 18.57 -0.59
CA LYS A 338 -19.82 19.64 0.20
C LYS A 338 -18.90 20.84 0.21
N GLU A 339 -19.22 21.82 -0.62
CA GLU A 339 -18.45 23.05 -0.67
C GLU A 339 -18.90 24.05 0.42
N PRO A 340 -17.99 24.91 0.95
CA PRO A 340 -16.54 24.98 0.66
C PRO A 340 -15.71 23.95 1.43
N ALA A 341 -16.28 23.16 2.32
CA ALA A 341 -15.55 22.29 3.24
C ALA A 341 -14.66 21.25 2.52
N ALA A 342 -15.09 20.76 1.34
CA ALA A 342 -14.27 19.84 0.55
C ALA A 342 -13.06 20.57 -0.05
N SER A 343 -13.25 21.75 -0.61
CA SER A 343 -12.17 22.57 -1.15
C SER A 343 -11.16 22.98 -0.06
N ASP A 344 -11.64 23.42 1.12
CA ASP A 344 -10.81 23.77 2.27
C ASP A 344 -9.93 22.58 2.72
N LEU A 345 -10.53 21.37 2.77
CA LEU A 345 -9.77 20.15 3.08
C LEU A 345 -8.64 19.94 2.09
N TRP A 346 -8.92 19.96 0.77
CA TRP A 346 -7.91 19.70 -0.24
C TRP A 346 -6.84 20.80 -0.32
N GLU A 347 -7.20 22.05 -0.06
CA GLU A 347 -6.24 23.14 0.01
C GLU A 347 -5.25 22.95 1.16
N SER A 348 -5.70 22.41 2.29
CA SER A 348 -4.84 22.11 3.44
C SER A 348 -3.80 21.00 3.18
N LEU A 349 -3.94 20.26 2.07
CA LEU A 349 -3.06 19.14 1.69
C LEU A 349 -2.19 19.43 0.45
N ARG A 350 -2.17 20.67 -0.04
CA ARG A 350 -1.34 21.11 -1.18
C ARG A 350 0.10 21.40 -0.84
#